data_e9ba5749cba094ea472bacd7fd4205e5
#
_entry.id   e9ba5749cba094ea472bacd7fd4205e5
#
_cell.length_a   1.000
_cell.length_b   1.000
_cell.length_c   1.000
_cell.angle_alpha   90.00
_cell.angle_beta   90.00
_cell.angle_gamma   90.00
#
_symmetry.space_group_name_H-M   'P 1'
#
loop_
_entity.id
_entity.type
_entity.pdbx_description
1 polymer ?
#
loop_
_entity_poly.entity_id
_entity_poly.type
_entity_poly.pdbx_seq_one_letter_code
_entity_poly.pdbx_strand_id
1 'polypeptide(L)'
;MKLFFTTAMALSMGLMVMGQSQRLVLAEGFSNASCGTCASQNPNYNTLTAANSYPNNPAKLVAIKYQTNWPGTDPMNAQNPTDIASRVSYYSVSGVPWGALDGTAYAGSSYSGALANLNQTTINNRYAVTSPFDLMVQHSINPSMDSVTITVNINCTDTLQLGSGVVKLHVALTEKTITFSTAPGSNGETSFKGVVRKMYPNGNGTT
;
A
#
# COMPACT_ATOMS: atom_id res chain seq x y z
N MET A 1 58.86 -43.44 18.41
CA MET A 1 58.50 -42.39 17.45
C MET A 1 56.99 -42.11 17.67
N LYS A 2 56.64 -41.07 18.42
CA LYS A 2 55.23 -40.72 18.77
C LYS A 2 54.79 -39.63 17.84
N LEU A 3 53.80 -39.93 16.98
CA LEU A 3 53.17 -38.96 16.08
C LEU A 3 52.09 -38.16 16.85
N PHE A 4 52.28 -36.87 17.00
CA PHE A 4 51.25 -35.96 17.52
C PHE A 4 50.37 -35.46 16.35
N PHE A 5 49.11 -35.87 16.31
CA PHE A 5 48.09 -35.28 15.45
C PHE A 5 47.52 -34.05 16.13
N THR A 6 47.86 -32.87 15.64
CA THR A 6 47.21 -31.62 16.02
C THR A 6 45.99 -31.42 15.11
N THR A 7 44.79 -31.63 15.66
CA THR A 7 43.52 -31.32 14.99
C THR A 7 43.28 -29.83 15.07
N ALA A 8 43.43 -29.10 13.97
CA ALA A 8 43.03 -27.70 13.86
C ALA A 8 41.51 -27.64 13.72
N MET A 9 40.84 -27.19 14.78
CA MET A 9 39.41 -26.92 14.79
C MET A 9 39.19 -25.55 14.11
N ALA A 10 38.78 -25.55 12.84
CA ALA A 10 38.38 -24.35 12.12
C ALA A 10 37.03 -23.86 12.69
N LEU A 11 37.07 -22.77 13.45
CA LEU A 11 35.90 -22.07 13.92
C LEU A 11 35.30 -21.31 12.71
N SER A 12 34.30 -21.89 12.06
CA SER A 12 33.56 -21.20 11.02
C SER A 12 32.65 -20.14 11.71
N MET A 13 33.10 -18.89 11.75
CA MET A 13 32.26 -17.75 12.05
C MET A 13 31.25 -17.64 10.92
N GLY A 14 30.03 -18.16 11.13
CA GLY A 14 28.89 -17.92 10.26
C GLY A 14 28.59 -16.43 10.28
N LEU A 15 28.98 -15.71 9.24
CA LEU A 15 28.45 -14.38 8.98
C LEU A 15 26.93 -14.54 8.81
N MET A 16 26.16 -14.10 9.82
CA MET A 16 24.74 -13.89 9.65
C MET A 16 24.60 -12.75 8.64
N VAL A 17 24.43 -13.10 7.37
CA VAL A 17 23.95 -12.15 6.37
C VAL A 17 22.53 -11.83 6.77
N MET A 18 22.33 -10.69 7.39
CA MET A 18 21.00 -10.10 7.60
C MET A 18 20.45 -9.82 6.21
N GLY A 19 19.67 -10.76 5.67
CA GLY A 19 19.05 -10.60 4.36
C GLY A 19 18.03 -9.48 4.42
N GLN A 20 18.08 -8.57 3.44
CA GLN A 20 17.05 -7.55 3.28
C GLN A 20 15.67 -8.22 3.10
N SER A 21 14.63 -7.60 3.66
CA SER A 21 13.27 -8.15 3.59
C SER A 21 12.67 -7.99 2.20
N GLN A 22 11.83 -8.94 1.79
CA GLN A 22 11.07 -8.83 0.57
C GLN A 22 10.07 -7.70 0.68
N ARG A 23 10.10 -6.78 -0.27
CA ARG A 23 9.13 -5.69 -0.34
C ARG A 23 7.74 -6.21 -0.73
N LEU A 24 6.71 -5.76 -0.03
CA LEU A 24 5.34 -5.77 -0.53
C LEU A 24 5.03 -4.37 -1.04
N VAL A 25 4.75 -4.25 -2.33
CA VAL A 25 4.59 -2.95 -3.00
C VAL A 25 3.28 -2.30 -2.59
N LEU A 26 3.28 -1.00 -2.27
CA LEU A 26 2.07 -0.24 -1.98
C LEU A 26 1.56 0.47 -3.24
N ALA A 27 0.36 0.08 -3.71
CA ALA A 27 -0.35 0.76 -4.79
C ALA A 27 -1.45 1.64 -4.20
N GLU A 28 -1.28 2.95 -4.30
CA GLU A 28 -2.24 3.95 -3.82
C GLU A 28 -3.00 4.53 -5.01
N GLY A 29 -4.32 4.58 -4.91
CA GLY A 29 -5.19 5.15 -5.94
C GLY A 29 -6.12 6.21 -5.35
N PHE A 30 -6.34 7.30 -6.08
CA PHE A 30 -7.30 8.35 -5.76
C PHE A 30 -8.41 8.34 -6.80
N SER A 31 -9.65 8.35 -6.35
CA SER A 31 -10.82 8.17 -7.18
C SER A 31 -12.02 8.94 -6.60
N ASN A 32 -13.14 9.00 -7.34
CA ASN A 32 -14.37 9.57 -6.84
C ASN A 32 -15.56 8.93 -7.55
N ALA A 33 -16.64 8.67 -6.84
CA ALA A 33 -17.85 8.03 -7.37
C ALA A 33 -18.60 8.87 -8.44
N SER A 34 -18.23 10.13 -8.62
CA SER A 34 -18.79 11.01 -9.66
C SER A 34 -17.78 11.35 -10.77
N CYS A 35 -16.62 10.68 -10.81
CA CYS A 35 -15.57 10.90 -11.79
C CYS A 35 -15.70 9.91 -12.96
N GLY A 36 -16.11 10.36 -14.14
CA GLY A 36 -16.28 9.51 -15.32
C GLY A 36 -14.99 8.85 -15.79
N THR A 37 -13.85 9.57 -15.78
CA THR A 37 -12.54 9.01 -16.12
C THR A 37 -12.10 7.94 -15.11
N CYS A 38 -12.50 8.09 -13.82
CA CYS A 38 -12.27 7.05 -12.82
C CYS A 38 -13.00 5.77 -13.18
N ALA A 39 -14.28 5.85 -13.54
CA ALA A 39 -15.08 4.69 -13.96
C ALA A 39 -14.45 3.95 -15.14
N SER A 40 -13.80 4.65 -16.07
CA SER A 40 -13.15 4.03 -17.23
C SER A 40 -11.82 3.34 -16.88
N GLN A 41 -11.05 3.84 -15.90
CA GLN A 41 -9.73 3.29 -15.53
C GLN A 41 -9.80 2.25 -14.39
N ASN A 42 -10.76 2.39 -13.48
CA ASN A 42 -10.91 1.52 -12.31
C ASN A 42 -11.02 0.02 -12.64
N PRO A 43 -11.74 -0.44 -13.67
CA PRO A 43 -11.87 -1.87 -13.96
C PRO A 43 -10.51 -2.54 -14.21
N ASN A 44 -9.68 -1.98 -15.10
CA ASN A 44 -8.36 -2.51 -15.41
C ASN A 44 -7.41 -2.43 -14.21
N TYR A 45 -7.41 -1.28 -13.51
CA TYR A 45 -6.63 -1.11 -12.28
C TYR A 45 -7.01 -2.15 -11.22
N ASN A 46 -8.30 -2.35 -10.96
CA ASN A 46 -8.78 -3.31 -9.98
C ASN A 46 -8.42 -4.76 -10.37
N THR A 47 -8.52 -5.11 -11.66
CA THR A 47 -8.14 -6.44 -12.17
C THR A 47 -6.65 -6.69 -11.96
N LEU A 48 -5.79 -5.74 -12.35
CA LEU A 48 -4.35 -5.86 -12.21
C LEU A 48 -3.92 -5.94 -10.75
N THR A 49 -4.46 -5.07 -9.88
CA THR A 49 -4.11 -5.07 -8.47
C THR A 49 -4.60 -6.33 -7.76
N ALA A 50 -5.80 -6.82 -8.08
CA ALA A 50 -6.31 -8.08 -7.54
C ALA A 50 -5.45 -9.29 -7.94
N ALA A 51 -4.98 -9.34 -9.19
CA ALA A 51 -4.11 -10.42 -9.68
C ALA A 51 -2.76 -10.47 -8.96
N ASN A 52 -2.31 -9.37 -8.37
CA ASN A 52 -1.03 -9.25 -7.67
C ASN A 52 -1.14 -9.17 -6.14
N SER A 53 -2.36 -9.18 -5.58
CA SER A 53 -2.62 -9.12 -4.13
C SER A 53 -2.97 -10.48 -3.56
N TYR A 54 -2.92 -10.60 -2.21
CA TYR A 54 -3.42 -11.78 -1.52
C TYR A 54 -4.89 -12.07 -1.94
N PRO A 55 -5.30 -13.34 -2.19
CA PRO A 55 -4.63 -14.59 -1.81
C PRO A 55 -3.63 -15.18 -2.84
N ASN A 56 -3.25 -14.45 -3.89
CA ASN A 56 -2.24 -14.96 -4.82
C ASN A 56 -0.90 -15.15 -4.12
N ASN A 57 -0.12 -16.14 -4.55
CA ASN A 57 1.18 -16.45 -3.97
C ASN A 57 2.25 -16.55 -5.07
N PRO A 58 3.29 -15.72 -5.04
CA PRO A 58 3.47 -14.65 -4.07
C PRO A 58 2.54 -13.45 -4.33
N ALA A 59 1.98 -12.89 -3.26
CA ALA A 59 1.40 -11.57 -3.34
C ALA A 59 2.52 -10.54 -3.52
N LYS A 60 2.37 -9.66 -4.53
CA LYS A 60 3.41 -8.67 -4.86
C LYS A 60 3.08 -7.27 -4.36
N LEU A 61 1.79 -6.99 -4.21
CA LEU A 61 1.35 -5.67 -3.77
C LEU A 61 0.14 -5.73 -2.83
N VAL A 62 -0.07 -4.62 -2.14
CA VAL A 62 -1.33 -4.25 -1.51
C VAL A 62 -1.85 -2.98 -2.18
N ALA A 63 -3.14 -2.94 -2.50
CA ALA A 63 -3.77 -1.78 -3.12
C ALA A 63 -4.77 -1.14 -2.15
N ILE A 64 -4.69 0.19 -2.03
CA ILE A 64 -5.64 1.01 -1.27
C ILE A 64 -6.16 2.14 -2.13
N LYS A 65 -7.42 2.57 -1.89
CA LYS A 65 -8.03 3.68 -2.61
C LYS A 65 -8.56 4.75 -1.67
N TYR A 66 -8.23 5.99 -1.99
CA TYR A 66 -8.73 7.19 -1.35
C TYR A 66 -9.86 7.77 -2.19
N GLN A 67 -11.05 7.88 -1.62
CA GLN A 67 -12.19 8.51 -2.30
C GLN A 67 -12.16 10.02 -2.00
N THR A 68 -11.97 10.84 -3.03
CA THR A 68 -11.84 12.30 -2.90
C THR A 68 -13.19 12.99 -2.82
N ASN A 69 -13.22 14.27 -2.40
CA ASN A 69 -14.43 15.09 -2.32
C ASN A 69 -14.77 15.81 -3.62
N TRP A 70 -14.01 15.56 -4.69
CA TRP A 70 -14.24 16.09 -6.03
C TRP A 70 -14.04 15.01 -7.10
N PRO A 71 -14.60 15.13 -8.34
CA PRO A 71 -15.31 16.28 -8.88
C PRO A 71 -16.78 16.39 -8.45
N GLY A 72 -17.31 15.45 -7.69
CA GLY A 72 -18.68 15.45 -7.24
C GLY A 72 -18.88 14.65 -5.96
N THR A 73 -20.15 14.37 -5.63
CA THR A 73 -20.52 13.64 -4.42
C THR A 73 -19.90 12.26 -4.37
N ASP A 74 -19.37 11.92 -3.21
CA ASP A 74 -18.84 10.59 -2.88
C ASP A 74 -19.15 10.26 -1.42
N PRO A 75 -20.08 9.34 -1.13
CA PRO A 75 -20.47 9.02 0.25
C PRO A 75 -19.35 8.31 1.03
N MET A 76 -18.38 7.69 0.35
CA MET A 76 -17.24 7.07 0.99
C MET A 76 -16.25 8.14 1.49
N ASN A 77 -16.03 9.23 0.73
CA ASN A 77 -15.30 10.40 1.21
C ASN A 77 -15.98 11.03 2.43
N ALA A 78 -17.31 11.19 2.39
CA ALA A 78 -18.06 11.83 3.47
C ALA A 78 -17.86 11.15 4.84
N GLN A 79 -17.46 9.87 4.87
CA GLN A 79 -17.22 9.14 6.11
C GLN A 79 -15.82 9.39 6.71
N ASN A 80 -14.84 9.80 5.91
CA ASN A 80 -13.49 10.14 6.40
C ASN A 80 -12.82 11.21 5.53
N PRO A 81 -13.35 12.43 5.48
CA PRO A 81 -12.79 13.47 4.62
C PRO A 81 -11.41 13.93 5.06
N THR A 82 -11.13 13.93 6.37
CA THR A 82 -9.89 14.48 6.93
C THR A 82 -8.65 13.66 6.56
N ASP A 83 -8.68 12.34 6.73
CA ASP A 83 -7.53 11.50 6.38
C ASP A 83 -7.30 11.52 4.87
N ILE A 84 -8.38 11.51 4.08
CA ILE A 84 -8.30 11.58 2.61
C ILE A 84 -7.69 12.93 2.17
N ALA A 85 -8.15 14.05 2.75
CA ALA A 85 -7.57 15.37 2.45
C ALA A 85 -6.08 15.45 2.79
N SER A 86 -5.64 14.84 3.90
CA SER A 86 -4.23 14.75 4.27
C SER A 86 -3.41 14.02 3.21
N ARG A 87 -3.91 12.90 2.67
CA ARG A 87 -3.21 12.13 1.62
C ARG A 87 -3.22 12.85 0.28
N VAL A 88 -4.32 13.51 -0.07
CA VAL A 88 -4.43 14.39 -1.25
C VAL A 88 -3.37 15.50 -1.19
N SER A 89 -3.25 16.17 -0.05
CA SER A 89 -2.25 17.21 0.17
C SER A 89 -0.82 16.67 0.11
N TYR A 90 -0.55 15.52 0.74
CA TYR A 90 0.76 14.88 0.75
C TYR A 90 1.29 14.60 -0.65
N TYR A 91 0.42 14.12 -1.55
CA TYR A 91 0.78 13.81 -2.94
C TYR A 91 0.54 14.99 -3.91
N SER A 92 0.03 16.12 -3.43
CA SER A 92 -0.37 17.26 -4.27
C SER A 92 -1.33 16.84 -5.40
N VAL A 93 -2.28 15.96 -5.10
CA VAL A 93 -3.23 15.44 -6.09
C VAL A 93 -4.17 16.56 -6.52
N SER A 94 -4.10 16.97 -7.79
CA SER A 94 -4.91 18.05 -8.37
C SER A 94 -6.08 17.56 -9.22
N GLY A 95 -6.16 16.24 -9.50
CA GLY A 95 -7.22 15.64 -10.30
C GLY A 95 -7.31 14.13 -10.07
N VAL A 96 -8.46 13.54 -10.40
CA VAL A 96 -8.67 12.08 -10.32
C VAL A 96 -9.13 11.55 -11.68
N PRO A 97 -8.81 10.27 -12.01
CA PRO A 97 -8.08 9.29 -11.21
C PRO A 97 -6.58 9.61 -11.12
N TRP A 98 -5.98 9.36 -9.97
CA TRP A 98 -4.55 9.53 -9.76
C TRP A 98 -4.02 8.39 -8.88
N GLY A 99 -2.73 8.06 -8.98
CA GLY A 99 -2.14 7.05 -8.10
C GLY A 99 -0.62 7.02 -8.11
N ALA A 100 -0.09 6.30 -7.13
CA ALA A 100 1.33 6.13 -6.89
C ALA A 100 1.68 4.69 -6.51
N LEU A 101 2.91 4.29 -6.83
CA LEU A 101 3.51 3.01 -6.44
C LEU A 101 4.66 3.31 -5.47
N ASP A 102 4.56 2.85 -4.23
CA ASP A 102 5.51 3.17 -3.14
C ASP A 102 5.86 4.67 -3.12
N GLY A 103 4.87 5.54 -3.19
CA GLY A 103 5.03 6.99 -3.11
C GLY A 103 5.40 7.69 -4.41
N THR A 104 5.68 6.96 -5.51
CA THR A 104 6.01 7.55 -6.81
C THR A 104 4.81 7.50 -7.74
N ALA A 105 4.40 8.64 -8.31
CA ALA A 105 3.30 8.72 -9.26
C ALA A 105 3.48 7.74 -10.43
N TYR A 106 2.40 7.07 -10.85
CA TYR A 106 2.46 6.15 -11.99
C TYR A 106 2.92 6.88 -13.24
N ALA A 107 3.98 6.37 -13.85
CA ALA A 107 4.54 6.89 -15.10
C ALA A 107 4.14 6.02 -16.29
N GLY A 108 3.85 6.65 -17.43
CA GLY A 108 3.47 5.95 -18.65
C GLY A 108 3.04 6.90 -19.77
N SER A 109 2.27 6.38 -20.72
CA SER A 109 1.82 7.13 -21.90
C SER A 109 0.69 8.12 -21.64
N SER A 110 0.03 8.00 -20.48
CA SER A 110 -1.00 8.94 -20.03
C SER A 110 -0.40 10.02 -19.12
N TYR A 111 -1.23 10.90 -18.55
CA TYR A 111 -0.75 11.91 -17.60
C TYR A 111 -0.12 11.25 -16.37
N SER A 112 0.83 11.94 -15.72
CA SER A 112 1.51 11.43 -14.51
C SER A 112 0.51 11.12 -13.41
N GLY A 113 0.58 9.91 -12.88
CA GLY A 113 -0.37 9.41 -11.89
C GLY A 113 -1.62 8.74 -12.45
N ALA A 114 -1.87 8.74 -13.77
CA ALA A 114 -3.03 8.03 -14.32
C ALA A 114 -3.02 6.55 -13.89
N LEU A 115 -4.16 6.04 -13.38
CA LEU A 115 -4.26 4.63 -12.96
C LEU A 115 -4.00 3.68 -14.13
N ALA A 116 -4.30 4.10 -15.36
CA ALA A 116 -4.02 3.35 -16.58
C ALA A 116 -2.52 3.13 -16.86
N ASN A 117 -1.63 3.89 -16.22
CA ASN A 117 -0.19 3.71 -16.36
C ASN A 117 0.37 2.55 -15.52
N LEU A 118 -0.36 2.09 -14.50
CA LEU A 118 0.06 0.92 -13.72
C LEU A 118 0.04 -0.33 -14.60
N ASN A 119 1.13 -1.07 -14.62
CA ASN A 119 1.26 -2.29 -15.41
C ASN A 119 2.08 -3.36 -14.68
N GLN A 120 2.03 -4.59 -15.17
CA GLN A 120 2.69 -5.74 -14.52
C GLN A 120 4.21 -5.57 -14.44
N THR A 121 4.83 -4.97 -15.45
CA THR A 121 6.29 -4.74 -15.46
C THR A 121 6.70 -3.80 -14.33
N THR A 122 5.97 -2.69 -14.15
CA THR A 122 6.22 -1.73 -13.08
C THR A 122 6.08 -2.37 -11.69
N ILE A 123 5.05 -3.20 -11.49
CA ILE A 123 4.85 -3.97 -10.25
C ILE A 123 6.03 -4.91 -10.01
N ASN A 124 6.41 -5.70 -11.03
CA ASN A 124 7.52 -6.66 -10.91
C ASN A 124 8.85 -5.98 -10.60
N ASN A 125 9.15 -4.88 -11.29
CA ASN A 125 10.39 -4.12 -11.07
C ASN A 125 10.44 -3.55 -9.64
N ARG A 126 9.30 -3.07 -9.13
CA ARG A 126 9.24 -2.52 -7.77
C ARG A 126 9.29 -3.62 -6.71
N TYR A 127 8.65 -4.76 -6.95
CA TYR A 127 8.71 -5.93 -6.08
C TYR A 127 10.13 -6.50 -5.98
N ALA A 128 10.93 -6.42 -7.03
CA ALA A 128 12.32 -6.88 -7.02
C ALA A 128 13.25 -6.02 -6.16
N VAL A 129 12.82 -4.80 -5.77
CA VAL A 129 13.59 -3.95 -4.85
C VAL A 129 13.29 -4.36 -3.42
N THR A 130 14.32 -4.75 -2.68
CA THR A 130 14.18 -5.15 -1.28
C THR A 130 13.72 -4.00 -0.37
N SER A 131 13.23 -4.35 0.81
CA SER A 131 12.84 -3.40 1.86
C SER A 131 13.89 -3.37 2.96
N PRO A 132 14.25 -2.19 3.51
CA PRO A 132 15.07 -2.09 4.70
C PRO A 132 14.29 -2.39 5.99
N PHE A 133 13.00 -2.70 5.87
CA PHE A 133 12.14 -3.05 6.98
C PHE A 133 11.47 -4.39 6.75
N ASP A 134 11.38 -5.17 7.83
CA ASP A 134 10.44 -6.27 7.96
C ASP A 134 9.24 -5.81 8.77
N LEU A 135 8.04 -5.96 8.21
CA LEU A 135 6.80 -5.48 8.80
C LEU A 135 5.86 -6.67 9.04
N MET A 136 5.47 -6.87 10.28
CA MET A 136 4.44 -7.84 10.65
C MET A 136 3.22 -7.11 11.18
N VAL A 137 2.07 -7.32 10.56
CA VAL A 137 0.78 -6.74 10.98
C VAL A 137 -0.13 -7.85 11.47
N GLN A 138 -0.64 -7.69 12.68
CA GLN A 138 -1.64 -8.56 13.28
C GLN A 138 -2.85 -7.75 13.68
N HIS A 139 -4.03 -8.35 13.66
CA HIS A 139 -5.24 -7.72 14.14
C HIS A 139 -6.14 -8.73 14.85
N SER A 140 -6.91 -8.22 15.78
CA SER A 140 -8.00 -8.97 16.43
C SER A 140 -9.22 -8.08 16.58
N ILE A 141 -10.40 -8.68 16.42
CA ILE A 141 -11.69 -8.01 16.60
C ILE A 141 -12.28 -8.55 17.89
N ASN A 142 -12.83 -7.67 18.73
CA ASN A 142 -13.48 -8.08 19.96
C ASN A 142 -14.78 -8.86 19.68
N PRO A 143 -15.32 -9.63 20.66
CA PRO A 143 -16.54 -10.42 20.46
C PRO A 143 -17.78 -9.60 20.07
N SER A 144 -17.84 -8.33 20.50
CA SER A 144 -18.93 -7.40 20.15
C SER A 144 -18.84 -6.85 18.74
N MET A 145 -17.70 -7.09 18.03
CA MET A 145 -17.42 -6.60 16.67
C MET A 145 -17.47 -5.06 16.51
N ASP A 146 -17.20 -4.34 17.59
CA ASP A 146 -17.18 -2.87 17.61
C ASP A 146 -15.79 -2.27 17.82
N SER A 147 -14.79 -3.12 18.05
CA SER A 147 -13.41 -2.69 18.28
C SER A 147 -12.42 -3.61 17.59
N VAL A 148 -11.39 -3.02 16.97
CA VAL A 148 -10.25 -3.72 16.38
C VAL A 148 -8.96 -3.30 17.05
N THR A 149 -8.17 -4.27 17.48
CA THR A 149 -6.79 -4.05 17.93
C THR A 149 -5.85 -4.39 16.78
N ILE A 150 -4.96 -3.47 16.44
CA ILE A 150 -3.95 -3.65 15.40
C ILE A 150 -2.58 -3.54 16.04
N THR A 151 -1.75 -4.56 15.83
CA THR A 151 -0.36 -4.59 16.30
C THR A 151 0.55 -4.62 15.07
N VAL A 152 1.50 -3.68 15.02
CA VAL A 152 2.51 -3.62 13.97
C VAL A 152 3.88 -3.79 14.61
N ASN A 153 4.59 -4.85 14.22
CA ASN A 153 5.99 -5.06 14.57
C ASN A 153 6.86 -4.61 13.40
N ILE A 154 7.82 -3.76 13.68
CA ILE A 154 8.74 -3.20 12.68
C ILE A 154 10.15 -3.58 13.07
N ASN A 155 10.86 -4.27 12.18
CA ASN A 155 12.26 -4.59 12.32
C ASN A 155 13.06 -3.92 11.21
N CYS A 156 14.06 -3.11 11.56
CA CYS A 156 14.97 -2.52 10.59
C CYS A 156 16.03 -3.56 10.23
N THR A 157 16.08 -3.96 8.97
CA THR A 157 16.95 -5.04 8.47
C THR A 157 18.15 -4.52 7.68
N ASP A 158 18.24 -3.20 7.45
CA ASP A 158 19.34 -2.59 6.71
C ASP A 158 19.59 -1.16 7.20
N THR A 159 20.77 -0.62 6.86
CA THR A 159 21.12 0.76 7.19
C THR A 159 20.27 1.75 6.38
N LEU A 160 19.66 2.70 7.09
CA LEU A 160 18.86 3.74 6.46
C LEU A 160 19.69 5.01 6.23
N GLN A 161 19.65 5.52 5.00
CA GLN A 161 20.22 6.80 4.63
C GLN A 161 19.09 7.83 4.55
N LEU A 162 18.65 8.34 5.69
CA LEU A 162 17.48 9.22 5.76
C LEU A 162 17.78 10.68 5.42
N GLY A 163 19.06 11.09 5.41
CA GLY A 163 19.41 12.50 5.33
C GLY A 163 18.72 13.29 6.47
N SER A 164 17.93 14.30 6.11
CA SER A 164 17.08 15.04 7.06
C SER A 164 15.68 14.44 7.22
N GLY A 165 15.38 13.32 6.55
CA GLY A 165 14.08 12.68 6.59
C GLY A 165 13.82 11.93 7.89
N VAL A 166 12.54 11.65 8.15
CA VAL A 166 12.08 10.80 9.27
C VAL A 166 11.28 9.63 8.72
N VAL A 167 11.39 8.48 9.37
CA VAL A 167 10.54 7.33 9.09
C VAL A 167 9.17 7.60 9.69
N LYS A 168 8.12 7.36 8.92
CA LYS A 168 6.73 7.44 9.39
C LYS A 168 6.00 6.12 9.16
N LEU A 169 5.29 5.68 10.20
CA LEU A 169 4.36 4.57 10.11
C LEU A 169 2.96 5.11 9.75
N HIS A 170 2.37 4.54 8.73
CA HIS A 170 0.95 4.73 8.40
C HIS A 170 0.24 3.39 8.51
N VAL A 171 -0.88 3.35 9.22
CA VAL A 171 -1.76 2.19 9.28
C VAL A 171 -3.10 2.59 8.69
N ALA A 172 -3.55 1.88 7.66
CA ALA A 172 -4.83 2.13 7.02
C ALA A 172 -5.81 0.98 7.24
N LEU A 173 -7.00 1.28 7.73
CA LEU A 173 -8.14 0.36 7.73
C LEU A 173 -8.87 0.54 6.40
N THR A 174 -9.03 -0.56 5.66
CA THR A 174 -9.67 -0.54 4.35
C THR A 174 -10.87 -1.48 4.30
N GLU A 175 -11.88 -1.10 3.54
CA GLU A 175 -12.96 -2.01 3.18
C GLU A 175 -12.63 -2.66 1.83
N LYS A 176 -12.56 -3.99 1.82
CA LYS A 176 -12.15 -4.77 0.65
C LYS A 176 -13.06 -4.51 -0.54
N THR A 177 -14.37 -4.44 -0.29
CA THR A 177 -15.38 -4.18 -1.33
C THR A 177 -16.58 -3.49 -0.72
N ILE A 178 -16.94 -2.33 -1.27
CA ILE A 178 -18.20 -1.66 -0.98
C ILE A 178 -19.09 -1.82 -2.20
N THR A 179 -20.33 -2.24 -2.01
CA THR A 179 -21.31 -2.41 -3.08
C THR A 179 -22.57 -1.62 -2.76
N PHE A 180 -23.03 -0.86 -3.73
CA PHE A 180 -24.28 -0.12 -3.68
C PHE A 180 -25.30 -0.73 -4.65
N SER A 181 -26.58 -0.75 -4.27
CA SER A 181 -27.68 -1.18 -5.14
C SER A 181 -27.90 -0.21 -6.31
N THR A 182 -27.57 1.07 -6.11
CA THR A 182 -27.64 2.14 -7.11
C THR A 182 -26.34 2.93 -7.03
N ALA A 183 -25.84 3.42 -8.16
CA ALA A 183 -24.61 4.21 -8.19
C ALA A 183 -24.68 5.39 -7.22
N PRO A 184 -23.74 5.52 -6.27
CA PRO A 184 -23.77 6.54 -5.23
C PRO A 184 -23.32 7.92 -5.73
N GLY A 185 -22.78 7.98 -6.94
CA GLY A 185 -22.33 9.18 -7.63
C GLY A 185 -22.72 9.14 -9.10
N SER A 186 -22.29 10.13 -9.88
CA SER A 186 -22.72 10.29 -11.27
C SER A 186 -21.94 9.47 -12.29
N ASN A 187 -20.92 8.70 -11.88
CA ASN A 187 -20.07 7.95 -12.82
C ASN A 187 -20.59 6.54 -13.17
N GLY A 188 -21.67 6.07 -12.50
CA GLY A 188 -22.31 4.79 -12.75
C GLY A 188 -21.66 3.60 -12.02
N GLU A 189 -20.54 3.76 -11.33
CA GLU A 189 -19.92 2.66 -10.55
C GLU A 189 -20.78 2.32 -9.32
N THR A 190 -20.98 1.02 -9.09
CA THR A 190 -21.69 0.49 -7.93
C THR A 190 -20.79 -0.36 -7.01
N SER A 191 -19.55 -0.66 -7.43
CA SER A 191 -18.61 -1.49 -6.67
C SER A 191 -17.24 -0.84 -6.57
N PHE A 192 -16.78 -0.65 -5.33
CA PHE A 192 -15.53 0.03 -5.02
C PHE A 192 -14.61 -0.92 -4.24
N LYS A 193 -13.31 -0.94 -4.57
CA LYS A 193 -12.34 -1.88 -4.02
C LYS A 193 -11.27 -1.17 -3.21
N GLY A 194 -10.87 -1.77 -2.06
CA GLY A 194 -9.75 -1.30 -1.25
C GLY A 194 -9.93 0.10 -0.67
N VAL A 195 -11.17 0.48 -0.34
CA VAL A 195 -11.52 1.85 0.08
C VAL A 195 -10.99 2.11 1.49
N VAL A 196 -10.20 3.17 1.65
CA VAL A 196 -9.69 3.61 2.96
C VAL A 196 -10.85 4.14 3.80
N ARG A 197 -11.02 3.57 5.00
CA ARG A 197 -12.07 3.93 5.95
C ARG A 197 -11.52 4.76 7.10
N LYS A 198 -10.28 4.51 7.51
CA LYS A 198 -9.60 5.25 8.58
C LYS A 198 -8.10 5.07 8.48
N MET A 199 -7.33 6.10 8.86
CA MET A 199 -5.88 6.02 9.05
C MET A 199 -5.52 6.24 10.52
N TYR A 200 -4.49 5.54 10.98
CA TYR A 200 -4.04 5.60 12.35
C TYR A 200 -2.58 6.08 12.44
N PRO A 201 -2.30 7.01 13.36
CA PRO A 201 -3.26 7.74 14.21
C PRO A 201 -4.14 8.72 13.41
N ASN A 202 -3.71 9.09 12.20
CA ASN A 202 -4.38 9.96 11.23
C ASN A 202 -3.67 9.87 9.86
N GLY A 203 -4.13 10.63 8.85
CA GLY A 203 -3.57 10.62 7.49
C GLY A 203 -2.10 11.06 7.37
N ASN A 204 -1.50 11.67 8.41
CA ASN A 204 -0.09 12.09 8.43
C ASN A 204 0.86 11.03 9.01
N GLY A 205 0.32 9.94 9.58
CA GLY A 205 1.08 8.88 10.22
C GLY A 205 1.67 9.27 11.58
N THR A 206 2.57 8.43 12.09
CA THR A 206 3.36 8.66 13.32
C THR A 206 4.83 8.37 13.07
N THR A 207 5.71 9.07 13.80
CA THR A 207 7.17 8.82 13.87
C THR A 207 7.50 7.90 15.00
#